data_6ca75a4786e8ed8fbc52a906ab1bbeaa
#
_entry.id   6ca75a4786e8ed8fbc52a906ab1bbeaa
#
_cell.length_a   1.000
_cell.length_b   1.000
_cell.length_c   1.000
_cell.angle_alpha   90.00
_cell.angle_beta   90.00
_cell.angle_gamma   90.00
#
_symmetry.space_group_name_H-M   'P 1'
#
loop_
_entity.id
_entity.type
_entity.pdbx_description
1 polymer ?
#
loop_
_entity_poly.entity_id
_entity_poly.type
_entity_poly.pdbx_seq_one_letter_code
_entity_poly.pdbx_strand_id
1 'polypeptide(L)'
;MSDEVRIRETTMGWLGDVQVGVANVLEEAGGATVLLWPDAPDAERTRVGAGDVVAIGGASWEVVEVVAGGGRARGAVTLRRV
;
A
#
# COMPACT_ATOMS: atom_id res chain seq x y z
N MET A 1 -12.90 11.54 11.75
CA MET A 1 -12.85 10.98 10.39
C MET A 1 -11.59 10.18 10.23
N SER A 2 -11.71 9.07 9.55
CA SER A 2 -10.59 8.16 9.34
C SER A 2 -9.81 8.59 8.09
N ASP A 3 -8.48 8.72 8.20
CA ASP A 3 -7.60 8.96 7.07
C ASP A 3 -7.09 7.64 6.50
N GLU A 4 -7.94 6.63 6.49
CA GLU A 4 -7.62 5.33 5.93
C GLU A 4 -7.97 5.25 4.46
N VAL A 5 -7.07 4.61 3.71
CA VAL A 5 -7.25 4.35 2.29
C VAL A 5 -6.99 2.88 2.03
N ARG A 6 -7.90 2.22 1.33
CA ARG A 6 -7.73 0.83 0.91
C ARG A 6 -7.56 0.78 -0.59
N ILE A 7 -6.49 0.13 -1.03
CA ILE A 7 -6.17 0.01 -2.46
C ILE A 7 -6.04 -1.46 -2.82
N ARG A 8 -6.75 -1.90 -3.84
CA ARG A 8 -6.66 -3.28 -4.32
C ARG A 8 -5.44 -3.48 -5.20
N GLU A 9 -4.93 -4.69 -5.18
CA GLU A 9 -3.85 -5.11 -6.08
C GLU A 9 -4.23 -4.85 -7.53
N THR A 10 -3.27 -4.42 -8.32
CA THR A 10 -3.40 -4.07 -9.75
C THR A 10 -4.29 -2.85 -10.02
N THR A 11 -4.62 -2.08 -9.00
CA THR A 11 -5.31 -0.80 -9.16
C THR A 11 -4.46 0.33 -8.62
N MET A 12 -4.92 1.55 -8.78
CA MET A 12 -4.28 2.74 -8.24
C MET A 12 -5.23 3.44 -7.28
N GLY A 13 -4.66 4.02 -6.25
CA GLY A 13 -5.41 4.83 -5.30
C GLY A 13 -4.67 6.13 -5.01
N TRP A 14 -5.28 6.99 -4.22
CA TRP A 14 -4.70 8.27 -3.86
C TRP A 14 -4.30 8.29 -2.39
N LEU A 15 -3.03 8.61 -2.14
CA LEU A 15 -2.56 8.92 -0.79
C LEU A 15 -2.24 10.41 -0.75
N GLY A 16 -3.17 11.19 -0.23
CA GLY A 16 -3.06 12.65 -0.35
C GLY A 16 -3.15 13.05 -1.81
N ASP A 17 -2.14 13.76 -2.29
CA ASP A 17 -2.07 14.24 -3.67
C ASP A 17 -1.29 13.31 -4.60
N VAL A 18 -0.85 12.16 -4.12
CA VAL A 18 -0.03 11.24 -4.88
C VAL A 18 -0.82 9.98 -5.24
N GLN A 19 -0.85 9.66 -6.51
CA GLN A 19 -1.45 8.42 -6.97
C GLN A 19 -0.46 7.27 -6.77
N VAL A 20 -0.94 6.16 -6.21
CA VAL A 20 -0.09 5.03 -5.84
C VAL A 20 -0.65 3.75 -6.45
N GLY A 21 0.17 3.06 -7.21
CA GLY A 21 -0.16 1.73 -7.71
C GLY A 21 0.19 0.68 -6.67
N VAL A 22 -0.57 -0.40 -6.66
CA VAL A 22 -0.37 -1.52 -5.75
C VAL A 22 -0.20 -2.78 -6.58
N ALA A 23 0.89 -3.49 -6.34
CA ALA A 23 1.23 -4.68 -7.12
C ALA A 23 1.92 -5.73 -6.26
N ASN A 24 1.98 -6.94 -6.79
CA ASN A 24 2.79 -8.03 -6.24
C ASN A 24 2.57 -8.25 -4.74
N VAL A 25 1.33 -8.48 -4.36
CA VAL A 25 1.04 -8.90 -2.99
C VAL A 25 1.54 -10.32 -2.82
N LEU A 26 2.48 -10.51 -1.90
CA LEU A 26 3.11 -11.81 -1.64
C LEU A 26 2.85 -12.23 -0.21
N GLU A 27 2.53 -13.49 -0.02
CA GLU A 27 2.47 -14.10 1.30
C GLU A 27 3.85 -14.64 1.65
N GLU A 28 4.37 -14.20 2.79
CA GLU A 28 5.67 -14.64 3.28
C GLU A 28 5.53 -15.15 4.70
N ALA A 29 6.59 -15.80 5.22
CA ALA A 29 6.56 -16.39 6.56
C ALA A 29 6.25 -15.39 7.67
N GLY A 30 6.61 -14.12 7.48
CA GLY A 30 6.35 -13.06 8.44
C GLY A 30 5.06 -12.28 8.19
N GLY A 31 4.25 -12.70 7.21
CA GLY A 31 3.03 -12.00 6.82
C GLY A 31 3.06 -11.58 5.37
N ALA A 32 1.98 -10.99 4.90
CA ALA A 32 1.88 -10.54 3.52
C ALA A 32 2.62 -9.21 3.31
N THR A 33 3.24 -9.05 2.15
CA THR A 33 3.86 -7.79 1.74
C THR A 33 3.30 -7.34 0.40
N VAL A 34 3.46 -6.07 0.09
CA VAL A 34 2.95 -5.48 -1.14
C VAL A 34 3.95 -4.47 -1.67
N LEU A 35 4.01 -4.34 -2.99
CA LEU A 35 4.83 -3.32 -3.63
C LEU A 35 3.99 -2.08 -3.85
N LEU A 36 4.39 -0.97 -3.25
CA LEU A 36 3.78 0.33 -3.48
C LEU A 36 4.56 1.06 -4.57
N TRP A 37 3.83 1.63 -5.50
CA TRP A 37 4.40 2.28 -6.67
C TRP A 37 3.86 3.71 -6.78
N PRO A 38 4.45 4.66 -6.02
CA PRO A 38 3.99 6.04 -6.07
C PRO A 38 4.27 6.69 -7.43
N ASP A 39 3.31 7.43 -7.93
CA ASP A 39 3.47 8.18 -9.17
C ASP A 39 3.97 9.58 -8.86
N ALA A 40 5.24 9.68 -8.54
CA ALA A 40 5.90 10.94 -8.23
C ALA A 40 7.36 10.86 -8.71
N PRO A 41 7.93 11.99 -9.16
CA PRO A 41 9.27 11.98 -9.80
C PRO A 41 10.39 11.42 -8.92
N ASP A 42 10.35 11.69 -7.62
CA ASP A 42 11.39 11.29 -6.70
C ASP A 42 11.01 10.08 -5.84
N ALA A 43 9.89 9.46 -6.14
CA ALA A 43 9.42 8.35 -5.33
C ALA A 43 9.91 7.02 -5.90
N GLU A 44 10.32 6.14 -5.01
CA GLU A 44 10.76 4.79 -5.37
C GLU A 44 9.69 3.78 -5.05
N ARG A 45 9.68 2.69 -5.81
CA ARG A 45 8.86 1.52 -5.47
C ARG A 45 9.37 0.94 -4.17
N THR A 46 8.47 0.67 -3.25
CA THR A 46 8.82 0.19 -1.93
C THR A 46 7.96 -1.01 -1.56
N ARG A 47 8.60 -2.07 -1.10
CA ARG A 47 7.88 -3.23 -0.58
C ARG A 47 7.63 -3.04 0.90
N VAL A 48 6.38 -3.17 1.30
CA VAL A 48 5.95 -2.93 2.69
C VAL A 48 5.06 -4.05 3.19
N GLY A 49 5.02 -4.19 4.50
CA GLY A 49 4.10 -5.08 5.20
C GLY A 49 3.40 -4.33 6.32
N ALA A 50 2.48 -4.99 7.00
CA ALA A 50 1.73 -4.38 8.10
C ALA A 50 2.69 -3.88 9.18
N GLY A 51 2.46 -2.67 9.65
CA GLY A 51 3.31 -2.02 10.65
C GLY A 51 4.36 -1.09 10.08
N ASP A 52 4.66 -1.18 8.78
CA ASP A 52 5.62 -0.29 8.15
C ASP A 52 5.03 1.12 7.98
N VAL A 53 5.92 2.11 8.02
CA VAL A 53 5.54 3.50 7.80
C VAL A 53 6.31 4.01 6.59
N VAL A 54 5.61 4.65 5.66
CA VAL A 54 6.21 5.19 4.45
C VAL A 54 5.87 6.67 4.32
N ALA A 55 6.80 7.42 3.73
CA ALA A 55 6.58 8.83 3.43
C ALA A 55 6.17 8.97 1.98
N ILE A 56 4.97 9.48 1.74
CA ILE A 56 4.45 9.68 0.39
C ILE A 56 3.72 11.02 0.35
N GLY A 57 4.11 11.86 -0.61
CA GLY A 57 3.41 13.13 -0.83
C GLY A 57 3.51 14.11 0.33
N GLY A 58 4.63 14.09 1.07
CA GLY A 58 4.82 15.01 2.19
C GLY A 58 4.10 14.58 3.47
N ALA A 59 3.53 13.39 3.49
CA ALA A 59 2.86 12.83 4.66
C ALA A 59 3.41 11.45 4.95
N SER A 60 3.24 11.01 6.19
CA SER A 60 3.60 9.64 6.59
C SER A 60 2.36 8.77 6.62
N TRP A 61 2.50 7.55 6.13
CA TRP A 61 1.41 6.58 6.04
C TRP A 61 1.82 5.29 6.70
N GLU A 62 1.00 4.79 7.59
CA GLU A 62 1.21 3.49 8.21
C GLU A 62 0.46 2.42 7.43
N VAL A 63 1.14 1.31 7.14
CA VAL A 63 0.49 0.15 6.54
C VAL A 63 -0.24 -0.59 7.66
N VAL A 64 -1.56 -0.49 7.64
CA VAL A 64 -2.40 -1.10 8.68
C VAL A 64 -2.57 -2.58 8.42
N GLU A 65 -2.81 -2.95 7.17
CA GLU A 65 -3.10 -4.33 6.81
C GLU A 65 -2.71 -4.59 5.37
N VAL A 66 -2.16 -5.77 5.12
CA VAL A 66 -1.93 -6.29 3.77
C VAL A 66 -2.64 -7.63 3.69
N VAL A 67 -3.57 -7.75 2.75
CA VAL A 67 -4.34 -8.97 2.53
C VAL A 67 -3.87 -9.61 1.22
N ALA A 68 -3.41 -10.85 1.28
CA ALA A 68 -3.06 -11.59 0.08
C ALA A 68 -4.31 -12.06 -0.63
N GLY A 69 -4.31 -11.97 -1.96
CA GLY A 69 -5.41 -12.48 -2.75
C GLY A 69 -5.39 -14.01 -2.80
N GLY A 70 -6.53 -14.59 -3.13
CA GLY A 70 -6.63 -16.03 -3.31
C GLY A 70 -7.87 -16.38 -4.10
N GLY A 71 -7.78 -17.39 -4.94
CA GLY A 71 -8.88 -17.76 -5.82
C GLY A 71 -9.27 -16.60 -6.72
N ARG A 72 -10.48 -16.08 -6.56
CA ARG A 72 -10.99 -14.95 -7.35
C ARG A 72 -10.77 -13.60 -6.67
N ALA A 73 -10.32 -13.60 -5.42
CA ALA A 73 -10.13 -12.36 -4.67
C ALA A 73 -8.76 -11.76 -4.98
N ARG A 74 -8.71 -10.45 -5.18
CA ARG A 74 -7.45 -9.73 -5.31
C ARG A 74 -6.93 -9.35 -3.94
N GLY A 75 -5.61 -9.23 -3.83
CA GLY A 75 -5.00 -8.68 -2.64
C GLY A 75 -5.34 -7.20 -2.48
N ALA A 76 -5.07 -6.68 -1.30
CA ALA A 76 -5.32 -5.27 -0.99
C ALA A 76 -4.39 -4.82 0.12
N VAL A 77 -4.17 -3.51 0.17
CA VAL A 77 -3.43 -2.86 1.25
C VAL A 77 -4.29 -1.75 1.83
N THR A 78 -4.27 -1.63 3.15
CA THR A 78 -4.92 -0.52 3.85
C THR A 78 -3.83 0.33 4.49
N LEU A 79 -3.87 1.62 4.23
CA LEU A 79 -2.91 2.58 4.79
C LEU A 79 -3.68 3.63 5.58
N ARG A 80 -3.03 4.14 6.62
CA ARG A 80 -3.58 5.18 7.47
C ARG A 80 -2.57 6.30 7.61
N ARG A 81 -3.04 7.53 7.44
CA ARG A 81 -2.18 8.70 7.64
C ARG A 81 -1.85 8.86 9.12
N VAL A 82 -0.60 9.08 9.41
CA VAL A 82 -0.11 9.25 10.78
C VAL A 82 0.56 10.60 10.97
#